data_dbb83fdd2feac3826249c2bae2cbc762
#
_entry.id   dbb83fdd2feac3826249c2bae2cbc762
#
_cell.length_a   1.000
_cell.length_b   1.000
_cell.length_c   1.000
_cell.angle_alpha   90.00
_cell.angle_beta   90.00
_cell.angle_gamma   90.00
#
_symmetry.space_group_name_H-M   'P 1'
#
loop_
_entity.id
_entity.type
_entity.pdbx_description
1 polymer ?
#
loop_
_entity_poly.entity_id
_entity_poly.type
_entity_poly.pdbx_seq_one_letter_code
_entity_poly.pdbx_strand_id
1 'polypeptide(L)'
;MRVAFILGEIGGGLRRNVSMVVSVILVTFVSLTFVGTAGMLQMQINQMKGYWYDKVQVAVFLCVDTSTSPTCASGPATDEQKKNIETLLDSAAVKPYVTSWAYESQADALKHFKEQFANSPIVDSVTADQLPASFRVNMVNPEKYQIINETFSATPGVETVIDQRQLLEKLFSVMNIASLVAVGIAGLMIICAILLIATTIRLSAFSRRRETGIMRLVGASKAVIQLPFVLEGVIAAVIGAVLASGTVWAVAKFFIQDYLANQYKDTAFISANQVLILTPGLLVLGILLAGISSLLTLRKYLKV
;
A
#
# COMPACT_ATOMS: atom_id res chain seq x y z
N MET A 1 24.91 27.63 -29.65
CA MET A 1 26.14 26.81 -29.82
C MET A 1 26.46 25.89 -28.65
N ARG A 2 26.35 26.33 -27.39
CA ARG A 2 26.72 25.48 -26.20
C ARG A 2 25.85 24.24 -26.00
N VAL A 3 24.53 24.34 -26.24
CA VAL A 3 23.59 23.22 -26.01
C VAL A 3 23.76 22.09 -27.05
N ALA A 4 23.90 22.46 -28.31
CA ALA A 4 24.12 21.48 -29.41
C ALA A 4 25.45 20.72 -29.26
N PHE A 5 26.49 21.39 -28.77
CA PHE A 5 27.78 20.76 -28.43
C PHE A 5 27.65 19.75 -27.28
N ILE A 6 26.98 20.13 -26.20
CA ILE A 6 26.75 19.26 -25.05
C ILE A 6 25.91 18.03 -25.45
N LEU A 7 24.85 18.20 -26.23
CA LEU A 7 24.02 17.08 -26.73
C LEU A 7 24.80 16.14 -27.65
N GLY A 8 25.67 16.66 -28.50
CA GLY A 8 26.56 15.86 -29.37
C GLY A 8 27.56 15.04 -28.56
N GLU A 9 28.13 15.64 -27.49
CA GLU A 9 29.10 14.97 -26.61
C GLU A 9 28.43 13.88 -25.77
N ILE A 10 27.20 14.12 -25.29
CA ILE A 10 26.39 13.12 -24.59
C ILE A 10 26.08 11.94 -25.52
N GLY A 11 25.61 12.20 -26.77
CA GLY A 11 25.30 11.15 -27.74
C GLY A 11 26.52 10.30 -28.09
N GLY A 12 27.67 10.94 -28.29
CA GLY A 12 28.95 10.26 -28.51
C GLY A 12 29.41 9.46 -27.27
N GLY A 13 29.22 10.00 -26.08
CA GLY A 13 29.52 9.35 -24.80
C GLY A 13 28.69 8.09 -24.55
N LEU A 14 27.39 8.17 -24.76
CA LEU A 14 26.45 7.04 -24.65
C LEU A 14 26.82 5.90 -25.60
N ARG A 15 27.18 6.20 -26.85
CA ARG A 15 27.60 5.19 -27.83
C ARG A 15 28.95 4.57 -27.53
N ARG A 16 29.91 5.33 -26.99
CA ARG A 16 31.26 4.83 -26.70
C ARG A 16 31.32 3.98 -25.41
N ASN A 17 30.36 4.18 -24.50
CA ASN A 17 30.30 3.47 -23.21
C ASN A 17 28.96 2.73 -23.01
N VAL A 18 28.46 2.04 -24.03
CA VAL A 18 27.15 1.35 -24.01
C VAL A 18 27.02 0.42 -22.81
N SER A 19 28.05 -0.36 -22.49
CA SER A 19 28.04 -1.29 -21.33
C SER A 19 27.76 -0.57 -20.01
N MET A 20 28.37 0.61 -19.81
CA MET A 20 28.16 1.43 -18.65
C MET A 20 26.72 1.98 -18.56
N VAL A 21 26.23 2.51 -19.69
CA VAL A 21 24.87 3.07 -19.78
C VAL A 21 23.83 2.00 -19.51
N VAL A 22 23.96 0.83 -20.13
CA VAL A 22 23.08 -0.33 -19.91
C VAL A 22 23.10 -0.77 -18.45
N SER A 23 24.27 -0.80 -17.81
CA SER A 23 24.37 -1.14 -16.37
C SER A 23 23.61 -0.16 -15.49
N VAL A 24 23.72 1.16 -15.75
CA VAL A 24 22.96 2.18 -15.01
C VAL A 24 21.47 2.04 -15.26
N ILE A 25 21.04 1.83 -16.52
CA ILE A 25 19.63 1.61 -16.88
C ILE A 25 19.09 0.39 -16.13
N LEU A 26 19.78 -0.76 -16.18
CA LEU A 26 19.32 -1.99 -15.53
C LEU A 26 19.22 -1.84 -14.01
N VAL A 27 20.23 -1.24 -13.38
CA VAL A 27 20.22 -1.06 -11.93
C VAL A 27 19.10 -0.12 -11.49
N THR A 28 18.95 1.03 -12.18
CA THR A 28 17.85 1.96 -11.87
C THR A 28 16.50 1.37 -12.17
N PHE A 29 16.35 0.63 -13.27
CA PHE A 29 15.14 -0.09 -13.62
C PHE A 29 14.72 -1.07 -12.51
N VAL A 30 15.62 -1.97 -12.11
CA VAL A 30 15.32 -2.98 -11.09
C VAL A 30 15.02 -2.30 -9.74
N SER A 31 15.88 -1.38 -9.30
CA SER A 31 15.71 -0.70 -8.01
C SER A 31 14.41 0.11 -7.94
N LEU A 32 14.08 0.86 -8.97
CA LEU A 32 12.84 1.64 -9.03
C LEU A 32 11.60 0.78 -9.24
N THR A 33 11.72 -0.40 -9.86
CA THR A 33 10.63 -1.39 -9.91
C THR A 33 10.28 -1.89 -8.52
N PHE A 34 11.27 -2.20 -7.67
CA PHE A 34 11.03 -2.58 -6.27
C PHE A 34 10.37 -1.44 -5.48
N VAL A 35 10.84 -0.20 -5.67
CA VAL A 35 10.23 0.99 -5.03
C VAL A 35 8.78 1.16 -5.49
N GLY A 36 8.52 1.07 -6.79
CA GLY A 36 7.18 1.18 -7.36
C GLY A 36 6.25 0.07 -6.87
N THR A 37 6.75 -1.16 -6.78
CA THR A 37 6.00 -2.31 -6.25
C THR A 37 5.67 -2.12 -4.76
N ALA A 38 6.61 -1.62 -3.95
CA ALA A 38 6.35 -1.31 -2.55
C ALA A 38 5.28 -0.21 -2.39
N GLY A 39 5.36 0.84 -3.21
CA GLY A 39 4.33 1.89 -3.26
C GLY A 39 2.96 1.36 -3.72
N MET A 40 2.93 0.51 -4.74
CA MET A 40 1.71 -0.14 -5.22
C MET A 40 1.08 -1.05 -4.15
N LEU A 41 1.89 -1.82 -3.42
CA LEU A 41 1.42 -2.66 -2.31
C LEU A 41 0.77 -1.82 -1.21
N GLN A 42 1.39 -0.68 -0.85
CA GLN A 42 0.81 0.22 0.14
C GLN A 42 -0.51 0.84 -0.31
N MET A 43 -0.62 1.22 -1.59
CA MET A 43 -1.88 1.70 -2.18
C MET A 43 -2.96 0.61 -2.13
N GLN A 44 -2.61 -0.64 -2.45
CA GLN A 44 -3.52 -1.78 -2.38
C GLN A 44 -4.05 -2.00 -0.95
N ILE A 45 -3.17 -1.96 0.05
CA ILE A 45 -3.56 -2.11 1.46
C ILE A 45 -4.53 -0.99 1.87
N ASN A 46 -4.24 0.25 1.51
CA ASN A 46 -5.10 1.38 1.82
C ASN A 46 -6.47 1.29 1.12
N GLN A 47 -6.50 0.85 -0.14
CA GLN A 47 -7.73 0.62 -0.89
C GLN A 47 -8.60 -0.46 -0.23
N MET A 48 -7.99 -1.58 0.17
CA MET A 48 -8.68 -2.66 0.86
C MET A 48 -9.20 -2.21 2.24
N LYS A 49 -8.39 -1.48 3.00
CA LYS A 49 -8.82 -0.94 4.30
C LYS A 49 -10.05 -0.05 4.15
N GLY A 50 -10.04 0.92 3.21
CA GLY A 50 -11.20 1.77 2.98
C GLY A 50 -12.45 0.96 2.64
N TYR A 51 -12.35 0.05 1.68
CA TYR A 51 -13.48 -0.78 1.26
C TYR A 51 -14.08 -1.65 2.37
N TRP A 52 -13.22 -2.27 3.20
CA TRP A 52 -13.70 -3.15 4.26
C TRP A 52 -14.16 -2.37 5.49
N TYR A 53 -13.52 -1.25 5.84
CA TYR A 53 -13.94 -0.45 6.98
C TYR A 53 -15.32 0.17 6.79
N ASP A 54 -15.71 0.51 5.56
CA ASP A 54 -17.06 1.00 5.25
C ASP A 54 -18.13 -0.09 5.37
N LYS A 55 -17.76 -1.36 5.24
CA LYS A 55 -18.68 -2.50 5.28
C LYS A 55 -18.76 -3.19 6.65
N VAL A 56 -17.82 -2.92 7.53
CA VAL A 56 -17.75 -3.61 8.82
C VAL A 56 -18.66 -2.94 9.84
N GLN A 57 -19.50 -3.75 10.43
CA GLN A 57 -20.46 -3.37 11.46
C GLN A 57 -20.01 -3.88 12.83
N VAL A 58 -20.38 -3.15 13.87
CA VAL A 58 -20.34 -3.67 15.23
C VAL A 58 -21.63 -4.44 15.47
N ALA A 59 -21.51 -5.71 15.86
CA ALA A 59 -22.66 -6.55 16.16
C ALA A 59 -22.83 -6.66 17.67
N VAL A 60 -23.99 -6.24 18.18
CA VAL A 60 -24.42 -6.43 19.55
C VAL A 60 -25.29 -7.68 19.57
N PHE A 61 -24.72 -8.82 19.97
CA PHE A 61 -25.43 -10.09 20.02
C PHE A 61 -26.28 -10.20 21.28
N LEU A 62 -27.50 -10.68 21.11
CA LEU A 62 -28.47 -10.85 22.19
C LEU A 62 -28.38 -12.24 22.80
N CYS A 63 -28.78 -12.33 24.06
CA CYS A 63 -28.85 -13.60 24.79
C CYS A 63 -29.80 -14.61 24.15
N VAL A 64 -29.36 -15.86 24.09
CA VAL A 64 -30.15 -17.04 23.70
C VAL A 64 -30.19 -18.04 24.85
N ASP A 65 -30.97 -19.12 24.75
CA ASP A 65 -31.11 -20.11 25.82
C ASP A 65 -29.78 -20.75 26.25
N THR A 66 -28.82 -20.84 25.36
CA THR A 66 -27.51 -21.44 25.60
C THR A 66 -26.43 -20.45 26.06
N SER A 67 -26.80 -19.16 26.20
CA SER A 67 -25.85 -18.09 26.59
C SER A 67 -25.37 -18.28 28.05
N THR A 68 -24.06 -18.12 28.24
CA THR A 68 -23.41 -18.26 29.56
C THR A 68 -22.93 -16.95 30.16
N SER A 69 -23.19 -15.83 29.47
CA SER A 69 -22.79 -14.49 29.95
C SER A 69 -23.55 -14.11 31.23
N PRO A 70 -22.91 -13.41 32.18
CA PRO A 70 -23.58 -12.87 33.37
C PRO A 70 -24.79 -11.97 33.05
N THR A 71 -24.75 -11.28 31.94
CA THR A 71 -25.82 -10.40 31.42
C THR A 71 -27.03 -11.17 30.90
N CYS A 72 -26.89 -12.50 30.70
CA CYS A 72 -27.89 -13.42 30.20
C CYS A 72 -28.50 -14.31 31.32
N ALA A 73 -28.33 -13.94 32.59
CA ALA A 73 -28.82 -14.74 33.73
C ALA A 73 -30.35 -14.96 33.72
N SER A 74 -31.11 -14.12 32.97
CA SER A 74 -32.56 -14.24 32.80
C SER A 74 -33.00 -15.09 31.59
N GLY A 75 -32.07 -15.75 30.90
CA GLY A 75 -32.31 -16.48 29.66
C GLY A 75 -32.31 -15.60 28.42
N PRO A 76 -33.05 -15.95 27.37
CA PRO A 76 -33.12 -15.20 26.11
C PRO A 76 -33.54 -13.75 26.31
N ALA A 77 -33.04 -12.86 25.46
CA ALA A 77 -33.35 -11.43 25.53
C ALA A 77 -34.84 -11.15 25.35
N THR A 78 -35.45 -10.51 26.34
CA THR A 78 -36.86 -10.12 26.33
C THR A 78 -37.10 -8.93 25.39
N ASP A 79 -38.36 -8.74 24.97
CA ASP A 79 -38.72 -7.60 24.11
C ASP A 79 -38.51 -6.24 24.81
N GLU A 80 -38.62 -6.19 26.14
CA GLU A 80 -38.33 -5.02 26.94
C GLU A 80 -36.82 -4.71 26.92
N GLN A 81 -35.97 -5.72 27.03
CA GLN A 81 -34.50 -5.56 26.91
C GLN A 81 -34.09 -5.10 25.51
N LYS A 82 -34.71 -5.66 24.45
CA LYS A 82 -34.47 -5.21 23.06
C LYS A 82 -34.83 -3.72 22.90
N LYS A 83 -35.99 -3.30 23.39
CA LYS A 83 -36.41 -1.91 23.34
C LYS A 83 -35.51 -0.96 24.14
N ASN A 84 -34.96 -1.43 25.26
CA ASN A 84 -33.97 -0.68 26.02
C ASN A 84 -32.68 -0.49 25.21
N ILE A 85 -32.21 -1.51 24.50
CA ILE A 85 -31.02 -1.45 23.64
C ILE A 85 -31.26 -0.45 22.48
N GLU A 86 -32.45 -0.47 21.85
CA GLU A 86 -32.82 0.51 20.82
C GLU A 86 -32.78 1.94 21.36
N THR A 87 -33.34 2.15 22.57
CA THR A 87 -33.35 3.46 23.22
C THR A 87 -31.92 3.93 23.54
N LEU A 88 -31.05 3.03 23.95
CA LEU A 88 -29.65 3.34 24.18
C LEU A 88 -28.90 3.69 22.89
N LEU A 89 -29.16 2.99 21.78
CA LEU A 89 -28.58 3.29 20.46
C LEU A 89 -28.98 4.68 19.97
N ASP A 90 -30.21 5.12 20.24
CA ASP A 90 -30.71 6.45 19.89
C ASP A 90 -30.42 7.52 20.94
N SER A 91 -29.77 7.17 22.05
CA SER A 91 -29.41 8.10 23.12
C SER A 91 -28.41 9.17 22.66
N ALA A 92 -28.47 10.35 23.31
CA ALA A 92 -27.54 11.45 23.02
C ALA A 92 -26.06 11.07 23.24
N ALA A 93 -25.78 10.05 24.05
CA ALA A 93 -24.42 9.56 24.33
C ALA A 93 -23.87 8.71 23.17
N VAL A 94 -24.70 7.93 22.46
CA VAL A 94 -24.31 6.94 21.46
C VAL A 94 -24.56 7.45 20.04
N LYS A 95 -25.69 8.14 19.81
CA LYS A 95 -26.12 8.63 18.50
C LYS A 95 -25.08 9.41 17.69
N PRO A 96 -24.20 10.25 18.26
CA PRO A 96 -23.15 10.95 17.51
C PRO A 96 -22.12 10.01 16.86
N TYR A 97 -22.00 8.77 17.33
CA TYR A 97 -21.02 7.77 16.87
C TYR A 97 -21.63 6.74 15.93
N VAL A 98 -22.97 6.71 15.79
CA VAL A 98 -23.73 5.73 14.98
C VAL A 98 -24.30 6.42 13.75
N THR A 99 -24.00 5.88 12.58
CA THR A 99 -24.59 6.34 11.31
C THR A 99 -25.97 5.74 11.10
N SER A 100 -26.10 4.45 11.35
CA SER A 100 -27.36 3.69 11.26
C SER A 100 -27.22 2.40 12.07
N TRP A 101 -28.35 1.84 12.46
CA TRP A 101 -28.40 0.50 13.03
C TRP A 101 -29.60 -0.27 12.47
N ALA A 102 -29.51 -1.59 12.48
CA ALA A 102 -30.55 -2.49 12.05
C ALA A 102 -30.65 -3.68 13.02
N TYR A 103 -31.87 -4.12 13.29
CA TYR A 103 -32.11 -5.34 14.04
C TYR A 103 -32.14 -6.53 13.10
N GLU A 104 -31.34 -7.55 13.37
CA GLU A 104 -31.29 -8.82 12.68
C GLU A 104 -31.93 -9.89 13.56
N SER A 105 -33.05 -10.44 13.11
CA SER A 105 -33.72 -11.52 13.83
C SER A 105 -32.96 -12.84 13.70
N GLN A 106 -33.26 -13.83 14.56
CA GLN A 106 -32.71 -15.19 14.44
C GLN A 106 -33.03 -15.84 13.10
N ALA A 107 -34.20 -15.54 12.53
CA ALA A 107 -34.58 -16.03 11.21
C ALA A 107 -33.75 -15.40 10.08
N ASP A 108 -33.48 -14.08 10.17
CA ASP A 108 -32.61 -13.39 9.23
C ASP A 108 -31.16 -13.85 9.36
N ALA A 109 -30.68 -14.05 10.60
CA ALA A 109 -29.35 -14.60 10.88
C ALA A 109 -29.20 -15.99 10.26
N LEU A 110 -30.21 -16.87 10.37
CA LEU A 110 -30.19 -18.17 9.72
C LEU A 110 -30.18 -18.06 8.19
N LYS A 111 -30.92 -17.15 7.63
CA LYS A 111 -30.95 -16.91 6.18
C LYS A 111 -29.55 -16.46 5.69
N HIS A 112 -28.96 -15.48 6.33
CA HIS A 112 -27.61 -15.01 6.01
C HIS A 112 -26.56 -16.11 6.20
N PHE A 113 -26.66 -16.90 7.27
CA PHE A 113 -25.81 -18.05 7.50
C PHE A 113 -25.88 -19.06 6.35
N LYS A 114 -27.09 -19.42 5.90
CA LYS A 114 -27.31 -20.34 4.79
C LYS A 114 -26.78 -19.79 3.46
N GLU A 115 -26.93 -18.50 3.20
CA GLU A 115 -26.38 -17.85 2.01
C GLU A 115 -24.84 -17.84 2.02
N GLN A 116 -24.24 -17.56 3.19
CA GLN A 116 -22.78 -17.47 3.34
C GLN A 116 -22.10 -18.83 3.28
N PHE A 117 -22.72 -19.86 3.83
CA PHE A 117 -22.17 -21.22 3.94
C PHE A 117 -22.86 -22.24 3.03
N ALA A 118 -23.45 -21.80 1.91
CA ALA A 118 -24.26 -22.64 1.02
C ALA A 118 -23.59 -23.95 0.58
N ASN A 119 -22.27 -24.02 0.55
CA ASN A 119 -21.50 -25.21 0.17
C ASN A 119 -20.92 -26.00 1.36
N SER A 120 -21.31 -25.64 2.59
CA SER A 120 -20.80 -26.31 3.80
C SER A 120 -21.78 -27.36 4.32
N PRO A 121 -21.31 -28.56 4.74
CA PRO A 121 -22.18 -29.59 5.32
C PRO A 121 -22.90 -29.18 6.60
N ILE A 122 -22.47 -28.07 7.24
CA ILE A 122 -23.01 -27.57 8.51
C ILE A 122 -24.35 -26.85 8.29
N VAL A 123 -24.66 -26.38 7.08
CA VAL A 123 -25.84 -25.55 6.76
C VAL A 123 -27.15 -26.20 7.19
N ASP A 124 -27.28 -27.52 7.00
CA ASP A 124 -28.52 -28.27 7.30
C ASP A 124 -28.65 -28.63 8.78
N SER A 125 -27.59 -28.46 9.58
CA SER A 125 -27.58 -28.84 11.01
C SER A 125 -27.82 -27.63 11.95
N VAL A 126 -27.82 -26.38 11.44
CA VAL A 126 -28.02 -25.19 12.24
C VAL A 126 -29.47 -24.72 12.18
N THR A 127 -30.08 -24.49 13.35
CA THR A 127 -31.46 -24.00 13.52
C THR A 127 -31.48 -22.56 13.98
N ALA A 128 -32.62 -21.86 13.80
CA ALA A 128 -32.72 -20.43 14.10
C ALA A 128 -32.52 -20.11 15.60
N ASP A 129 -32.93 -21.01 16.50
CA ASP A 129 -32.78 -20.89 17.94
C ASP A 129 -31.32 -20.97 18.43
N GLN A 130 -30.45 -21.56 17.62
CA GLN A 130 -29.01 -21.62 17.92
C GLN A 130 -28.24 -20.36 17.49
N LEU A 131 -28.86 -19.51 16.69
CA LEU A 131 -28.24 -18.27 16.23
C LEU A 131 -28.77 -17.07 17.04
N PRO A 132 -27.89 -16.27 17.67
CA PRO A 132 -28.32 -15.09 18.38
C PRO A 132 -28.86 -14.04 17.42
N ALA A 133 -29.96 -13.38 17.80
CA ALA A 133 -30.37 -12.14 17.16
C ALA A 133 -29.32 -11.05 17.49
N SER A 134 -29.19 -10.04 16.65
CA SER A 134 -28.20 -9.00 16.85
C SER A 134 -28.67 -7.62 16.39
N PHE A 135 -28.12 -6.56 17.00
CA PHE A 135 -28.18 -5.22 16.45
C PHE A 135 -26.88 -4.96 15.68
N ARG A 136 -27.05 -4.71 14.36
CA ARG A 136 -25.95 -4.37 13.47
C ARG A 136 -25.78 -2.86 13.44
N VAL A 137 -24.67 -2.36 13.97
CA VAL A 137 -24.42 -0.92 14.17
C VAL A 137 -23.34 -0.46 13.20
N ASN A 138 -23.69 0.47 12.32
CA ASN A 138 -22.75 1.17 11.45
C ASN A 138 -22.25 2.43 12.17
N MET A 139 -20.95 2.56 12.30
CA MET A 139 -20.34 3.67 13.01
C MET A 139 -19.87 4.78 12.06
N VAL A 140 -19.99 6.05 12.50
CA VAL A 140 -19.44 7.22 11.80
C VAL A 140 -17.90 7.14 11.76
N ASN A 141 -17.29 6.82 12.88
CA ASN A 141 -15.85 6.56 12.98
C ASN A 141 -15.64 5.17 13.57
N PRO A 142 -15.22 4.24 12.74
CA PRO A 142 -14.98 2.88 13.17
C PRO A 142 -13.94 2.72 14.29
N GLU A 143 -12.98 3.60 14.47
CA GLU A 143 -11.96 3.52 15.54
C GLU A 143 -12.53 3.71 16.95
N LYS A 144 -13.75 4.27 17.05
CA LYS A 144 -14.42 4.55 18.33
C LYS A 144 -15.39 3.43 18.79
N TYR A 145 -15.21 2.21 18.28
CA TYR A 145 -16.07 1.08 18.65
C TYR A 145 -16.10 0.78 20.16
N GLN A 146 -15.03 1.13 20.88
CA GLN A 146 -14.97 0.95 22.34
C GLN A 146 -16.15 1.59 23.05
N ILE A 147 -16.68 2.70 22.54
CA ILE A 147 -17.87 3.35 23.10
C ILE A 147 -19.08 2.42 23.04
N ILE A 148 -19.29 1.73 21.93
CA ILE A 148 -20.37 0.74 21.80
C ILE A 148 -20.10 -0.45 22.72
N ASN A 149 -18.87 -0.96 22.72
CA ASN A 149 -18.51 -2.09 23.59
C ASN A 149 -18.73 -1.76 25.08
N GLU A 150 -18.21 -0.64 25.57
CA GLU A 150 -18.36 -0.22 26.97
C GLU A 150 -19.82 0.05 27.34
N THR A 151 -20.62 0.61 26.43
CA THR A 151 -22.04 0.90 26.68
C THR A 151 -22.87 -0.37 26.75
N PHE A 152 -22.63 -1.33 25.84
CA PHE A 152 -23.54 -2.48 25.67
C PHE A 152 -23.06 -3.77 26.32
N SER A 153 -21.75 -3.96 26.58
CA SER A 153 -21.21 -5.21 27.13
C SER A 153 -21.74 -5.54 28.55
N ALA A 154 -22.18 -4.53 29.32
CA ALA A 154 -22.77 -4.71 30.62
C ALA A 154 -24.31 -4.59 30.64
N THR A 155 -24.94 -4.42 29.45
CA THR A 155 -26.40 -4.24 29.35
C THR A 155 -27.11 -5.58 29.48
N PRO A 156 -28.14 -5.71 30.34
CA PRO A 156 -28.92 -6.95 30.46
C PRO A 156 -29.58 -7.33 29.11
N GLY A 157 -29.47 -8.62 28.74
CA GLY A 157 -29.96 -9.13 27.46
C GLY A 157 -28.92 -9.10 26.32
N VAL A 158 -27.73 -8.52 26.55
CA VAL A 158 -26.62 -8.56 25.59
C VAL A 158 -25.66 -9.68 25.99
N GLU A 159 -25.40 -10.61 25.10
CA GLU A 159 -24.44 -11.69 25.32
C GLU A 159 -23.01 -11.21 25.11
N THR A 160 -22.77 -10.58 23.97
CA THR A 160 -21.44 -10.06 23.61
C THR A 160 -21.55 -8.97 22.56
N VAL A 161 -20.57 -8.08 22.55
CA VAL A 161 -20.39 -7.07 21.51
C VAL A 161 -19.16 -7.45 20.69
N ILE A 162 -19.38 -7.79 19.41
CA ILE A 162 -18.29 -8.22 18.53
C ILE A 162 -18.03 -7.13 17.49
N ASP A 163 -16.79 -6.66 17.50
CA ASP A 163 -16.26 -5.85 16.42
C ASP A 163 -15.64 -6.76 15.35
N GLN A 164 -16.31 -6.89 14.22
CA GLN A 164 -15.81 -7.70 13.10
C GLN A 164 -14.47 -7.18 12.54
N ARG A 165 -14.08 -5.94 12.88
CA ARG A 165 -12.78 -5.35 12.47
C ARG A 165 -11.59 -6.01 13.14
N GLN A 166 -11.71 -6.57 14.34
CA GLN A 166 -10.58 -7.21 15.02
C GLN A 166 -9.95 -8.33 14.18
N LEU A 167 -10.75 -9.07 13.42
CA LEU A 167 -10.26 -10.06 12.48
C LEU A 167 -9.55 -9.40 11.28
N LEU A 168 -10.13 -8.32 10.74
CA LEU A 168 -9.55 -7.57 9.64
C LEU A 168 -8.27 -6.85 10.06
N GLU A 169 -8.21 -6.29 11.27
CA GLU A 169 -7.01 -5.64 11.80
C GLU A 169 -5.82 -6.62 11.90
N LYS A 170 -6.05 -7.86 12.30
CA LYS A 170 -5.00 -8.88 12.29
C LYS A 170 -4.49 -9.16 10.88
N LEU A 171 -5.38 -9.28 9.90
CA LEU A 171 -5.02 -9.45 8.49
C LEU A 171 -4.25 -8.23 7.96
N PHE A 172 -4.75 -7.03 8.22
CA PHE A 172 -4.07 -5.79 7.81
C PHE A 172 -2.74 -5.58 8.52
N SER A 173 -2.60 -6.03 9.76
CA SER A 173 -1.31 -6.02 10.49
C SER A 173 -0.27 -6.87 9.76
N VAL A 174 -0.63 -8.10 9.35
CA VAL A 174 0.25 -8.96 8.56
C VAL A 174 0.61 -8.31 7.21
N MET A 175 -0.37 -7.73 6.52
CA MET A 175 -0.13 -7.02 5.27
C MET A 175 0.78 -5.80 5.45
N ASN A 176 0.64 -5.05 6.55
CA ASN A 176 1.51 -3.93 6.89
C ASN A 176 2.95 -4.39 7.16
N ILE A 177 3.14 -5.52 7.85
CA ILE A 177 4.47 -6.12 8.05
C ILE A 177 5.09 -6.49 6.70
N ALA A 178 4.33 -7.14 5.81
CA ALA A 178 4.80 -7.46 4.46
C ALA A 178 5.18 -6.20 3.66
N SER A 179 4.38 -5.14 3.78
CA SER A 179 4.68 -3.84 3.17
C SER A 179 5.96 -3.21 3.75
N LEU A 180 6.16 -3.28 5.07
CA LEU A 180 7.38 -2.79 5.71
C LEU A 180 8.63 -3.53 5.21
N VAL A 181 8.54 -4.85 5.06
CA VAL A 181 9.61 -5.68 4.45
C VAL A 181 9.88 -5.25 3.01
N ALA A 182 8.82 -5.04 2.21
CA ALA A 182 8.98 -4.56 0.83
C ALA A 182 9.65 -3.18 0.75
N VAL A 183 9.30 -2.25 1.64
CA VAL A 183 9.95 -0.93 1.76
C VAL A 183 11.41 -1.09 2.20
N GLY A 184 11.71 -2.01 3.11
CA GLY A 184 13.09 -2.32 3.52
C GLY A 184 13.96 -2.83 2.35
N ILE A 185 13.41 -3.75 1.55
CA ILE A 185 14.06 -4.25 0.34
C ILE A 185 14.27 -3.11 -0.68
N ALA A 186 13.24 -2.29 -0.90
CA ALA A 186 13.34 -1.13 -1.80
C ALA A 186 14.43 -0.15 -1.33
N GLY A 187 14.54 0.11 -0.03
CA GLY A 187 15.61 0.92 0.55
C GLY A 187 17.01 0.33 0.31
N LEU A 188 17.16 -0.99 0.50
CA LEU A 188 18.40 -1.69 0.20
C LEU A 188 18.77 -1.58 -1.30
N MET A 189 17.78 -1.75 -2.20
CA MET A 189 17.98 -1.60 -3.64
C MET A 189 18.41 -0.18 -4.03
N ILE A 190 17.87 0.85 -3.37
CA ILE A 190 18.31 2.25 -3.54
C ILE A 190 19.79 2.39 -3.17
N ILE A 191 20.22 1.83 -2.04
CA ILE A 191 21.63 1.87 -1.61
C ILE A 191 22.52 1.18 -2.64
N CYS A 192 22.13 -0.01 -3.11
CA CYS A 192 22.84 -0.73 -4.17
C CYS A 192 22.94 0.11 -5.46
N ALA A 193 21.83 0.76 -5.86
CA ALA A 193 21.82 1.62 -7.04
C ALA A 193 22.80 2.79 -6.90
N ILE A 194 22.81 3.49 -5.75
CA ILE A 194 23.75 4.58 -5.48
C ILE A 194 25.20 4.11 -5.63
N LEU A 195 25.56 2.97 -5.02
CA LEU A 195 26.91 2.43 -5.08
C LEU A 195 27.29 2.02 -6.50
N LEU A 196 26.41 1.35 -7.24
CA LEU A 196 26.66 0.94 -8.61
C LEU A 196 26.78 2.12 -9.57
N ILE A 197 25.88 3.11 -9.46
CA ILE A 197 25.97 4.35 -10.24
C ILE A 197 27.28 5.06 -9.94
N ALA A 198 27.67 5.18 -8.67
CA ALA A 198 28.91 5.83 -8.25
C ALA A 198 30.15 5.15 -8.84
N THR A 199 30.22 3.81 -8.77
CA THR A 199 31.35 3.04 -9.32
C THR A 199 31.40 3.13 -10.85
N THR A 200 30.25 3.11 -11.51
CA THR A 200 30.12 3.20 -12.98
C THR A 200 30.58 4.56 -13.50
N ILE A 201 30.16 5.65 -12.85
CA ILE A 201 30.58 7.01 -13.20
C ILE A 201 32.07 7.22 -12.94
N ARG A 202 32.59 6.66 -11.84
CA ARG A 202 34.03 6.68 -11.55
C ARG A 202 34.83 6.04 -12.68
N LEU A 203 34.40 4.88 -13.14
CA LEU A 203 35.06 4.16 -14.24
C LEU A 203 35.00 4.93 -15.55
N SER A 204 33.87 5.57 -15.84
CA SER A 204 33.70 6.46 -17.01
C SER A 204 34.65 7.66 -16.95
N ALA A 205 34.68 8.35 -15.82
CA ALA A 205 35.60 9.49 -15.64
C ALA A 205 37.08 9.07 -15.77
N PHE A 206 37.42 7.89 -15.26
CA PHE A 206 38.80 7.35 -15.38
C PHE A 206 39.14 7.02 -16.83
N SER A 207 38.24 6.43 -17.60
CA SER A 207 38.47 6.10 -19.02
C SER A 207 38.74 7.33 -19.88
N ARG A 208 38.13 8.48 -19.52
CA ARG A 208 38.27 9.79 -20.20
C ARG A 208 39.25 10.75 -19.54
N ARG A 209 40.17 10.26 -18.70
CA ARG A 209 41.09 11.10 -17.92
C ARG A 209 41.99 12.00 -18.77
N ARG A 210 42.37 11.57 -20.00
CA ARG A 210 43.16 12.39 -20.91
C ARG A 210 42.35 13.58 -21.45
N GLU A 211 41.09 13.35 -21.87
CA GLU A 211 40.19 14.38 -22.37
C GLU A 211 39.90 15.43 -21.30
N THR A 212 39.54 14.97 -20.10
CA THR A 212 39.27 15.85 -18.94
C THR A 212 40.52 16.62 -18.49
N GLY A 213 41.71 16.02 -18.63
CA GLY A 213 42.99 16.68 -18.38
C GLY A 213 43.28 17.81 -19.34
N ILE A 214 43.04 17.61 -20.64
CA ILE A 214 43.20 18.68 -21.66
C ILE A 214 42.21 19.83 -21.40
N MET A 215 40.93 19.52 -21.12
CA MET A 215 39.90 20.53 -20.78
C MET A 215 40.35 21.39 -19.60
N ARG A 216 41.00 20.81 -18.62
CA ARG A 216 41.52 21.50 -17.43
C ARG A 216 42.69 22.43 -17.79
N LEU A 217 43.60 21.97 -18.64
CA LEU A 217 44.74 22.80 -19.09
C LEU A 217 44.29 24.02 -19.90
N VAL A 218 43.19 23.93 -20.63
CA VAL A 218 42.58 25.06 -21.38
C VAL A 218 41.73 25.97 -20.47
N GLY A 219 41.62 25.67 -19.15
CA GLY A 219 40.92 26.53 -18.19
C GLY A 219 39.42 26.27 -18.08
N ALA A 220 38.91 25.08 -18.51
CA ALA A 220 37.51 24.75 -18.32
C ALA A 220 37.14 24.65 -16.83
N SER A 221 35.97 25.19 -16.43
CA SER A 221 35.49 25.09 -15.06
C SER A 221 35.14 23.66 -14.66
N LYS A 222 35.26 23.32 -13.37
CA LYS A 222 34.92 22.00 -12.82
C LYS A 222 33.51 21.57 -13.22
N ALA A 223 32.54 22.49 -13.24
CA ALA A 223 31.16 22.22 -13.63
C ALA A 223 31.06 21.77 -15.10
N VAL A 224 31.78 22.40 -16.01
CA VAL A 224 31.79 22.05 -17.44
C VAL A 224 32.38 20.67 -17.67
N ILE A 225 33.42 20.29 -16.90
CA ILE A 225 34.03 18.96 -16.99
C ILE A 225 33.13 17.87 -16.41
N GLN A 226 32.37 18.16 -15.34
CA GLN A 226 31.49 17.19 -14.66
C GLN A 226 30.14 17.01 -15.36
N LEU A 227 29.61 18.06 -15.98
CA LEU A 227 28.24 18.09 -16.53
C LEU A 227 27.94 16.95 -17.51
N PRO A 228 28.80 16.58 -18.47
CA PRO A 228 28.53 15.46 -19.38
C PRO A 228 28.32 14.15 -18.64
N PHE A 229 29.12 13.81 -17.66
CA PHE A 229 29.01 12.56 -16.87
C PHE A 229 27.74 12.52 -16.02
N VAL A 230 27.38 13.66 -15.43
CA VAL A 230 26.12 13.77 -14.66
C VAL A 230 24.92 13.58 -15.59
N LEU A 231 24.91 14.24 -16.75
CA LEU A 231 23.82 14.15 -17.72
C LEU A 231 23.72 12.74 -18.32
N GLU A 232 24.83 12.08 -18.66
CA GLU A 232 24.82 10.68 -19.11
C GLU A 232 24.17 9.76 -18.05
N GLY A 233 24.53 9.91 -16.77
CA GLY A 233 23.94 9.17 -15.67
C GLY A 233 22.46 9.45 -15.45
N VAL A 234 22.05 10.73 -15.53
CA VAL A 234 20.64 11.13 -15.37
C VAL A 234 19.78 10.61 -16.52
N ILE A 235 20.26 10.71 -17.78
CA ILE A 235 19.51 10.19 -18.93
C ILE A 235 19.31 8.68 -18.81
N ALA A 236 20.37 7.95 -18.47
CA ALA A 236 20.28 6.51 -18.25
C ALA A 236 19.28 6.16 -17.12
N ALA A 237 19.31 6.91 -16.02
CA ALA A 237 18.38 6.72 -14.90
C ALA A 237 16.92 7.05 -15.27
N VAL A 238 16.69 8.09 -16.08
CA VAL A 238 15.34 8.42 -16.59
C VAL A 238 14.80 7.28 -17.46
N ILE A 239 15.62 6.72 -18.35
CA ILE A 239 15.22 5.54 -19.14
C ILE A 239 14.86 4.37 -18.22
N GLY A 240 15.69 4.09 -17.22
CA GLY A 240 15.42 3.06 -16.20
C GLY A 240 14.12 3.32 -15.43
N ALA A 241 13.85 4.57 -15.06
CA ALA A 241 12.64 4.96 -14.34
C ALA A 241 11.38 4.84 -15.22
N VAL A 242 11.46 5.18 -16.51
CA VAL A 242 10.34 4.97 -17.46
C VAL A 242 10.04 3.49 -17.62
N LEU A 243 11.07 2.65 -17.78
CA LEU A 243 10.90 1.19 -17.85
C LEU A 243 10.30 0.63 -16.55
N ALA A 244 10.76 1.09 -15.38
CA ALA A 244 10.22 0.70 -14.08
C ALA A 244 8.74 1.08 -13.96
N SER A 245 8.39 2.32 -14.31
CA SER A 245 7.00 2.79 -14.29
C SER A 245 6.10 1.98 -15.24
N GLY A 246 6.60 1.67 -16.43
CA GLY A 246 5.89 0.81 -17.38
C GLY A 246 5.68 -0.60 -16.86
N THR A 247 6.68 -1.18 -16.19
CA THR A 247 6.57 -2.52 -15.57
C THR A 247 5.58 -2.53 -14.41
N VAL A 248 5.63 -1.55 -13.51
CA VAL A 248 4.69 -1.43 -12.38
C VAL A 248 3.27 -1.24 -12.89
N TRP A 249 3.08 -0.41 -13.92
CA TRP A 249 1.78 -0.25 -14.57
C TRP A 249 1.30 -1.55 -15.25
N ALA A 250 2.18 -2.26 -15.95
CA ALA A 250 1.85 -3.52 -16.60
C ALA A 250 1.43 -4.60 -15.59
N VAL A 251 2.12 -4.70 -14.46
CA VAL A 251 1.73 -5.59 -13.35
C VAL A 251 0.35 -5.20 -12.82
N ALA A 252 0.10 -3.91 -12.58
CA ALA A 252 -1.20 -3.44 -12.11
C ALA A 252 -2.32 -3.74 -13.11
N LYS A 253 -2.05 -3.57 -14.42
CA LYS A 253 -3.06 -3.79 -15.47
C LYS A 253 -3.33 -5.28 -15.68
N PHE A 254 -2.31 -6.05 -16.04
CA PHE A 254 -2.49 -7.43 -16.47
C PHE A 254 -2.65 -8.40 -15.31
N PHE A 255 -1.89 -8.24 -14.24
CA PHE A 255 -1.92 -9.18 -13.11
C PHE A 255 -3.00 -8.82 -12.09
N ILE A 256 -3.08 -7.55 -11.66
CA ILE A 256 -4.04 -7.16 -10.62
C ILE A 256 -5.42 -6.97 -11.22
N GLN A 257 -5.58 -6.08 -12.22
CA GLN A 257 -6.89 -5.69 -12.72
C GLN A 257 -7.53 -6.76 -13.62
N ASP A 258 -6.76 -7.36 -14.55
CA ASP A 258 -7.34 -8.28 -15.54
C ASP A 258 -7.38 -9.73 -15.02
N TYR A 259 -6.47 -10.14 -14.13
CA TYR A 259 -6.45 -11.50 -13.59
C TYR A 259 -7.07 -11.59 -12.19
N LEU A 260 -6.51 -10.88 -11.18
CA LEU A 260 -6.98 -11.01 -9.79
C LEU A 260 -8.38 -10.42 -9.57
N ALA A 261 -8.69 -9.24 -10.11
CA ALA A 261 -9.99 -8.60 -9.90
C ALA A 261 -11.14 -9.39 -10.55
N ASN A 262 -10.87 -10.12 -11.64
CA ASN A 262 -11.87 -11.01 -12.26
C ASN A 262 -12.10 -12.28 -11.45
N GLN A 263 -11.07 -12.77 -10.76
CA GLN A 263 -11.15 -13.97 -9.92
C GLN A 263 -11.83 -13.68 -8.57
N TYR A 264 -11.57 -12.51 -7.98
CA TYR A 264 -12.02 -12.11 -6.63
C TYR A 264 -12.85 -10.83 -6.69
N LYS A 265 -14.12 -10.97 -7.13
CA LYS A 265 -15.03 -9.82 -7.38
C LYS A 265 -15.41 -9.04 -6.12
N ASP A 266 -15.33 -9.67 -4.95
CA ASP A 266 -15.69 -9.07 -3.66
C ASP A 266 -14.53 -8.32 -2.99
N THR A 267 -13.41 -8.15 -3.70
CA THR A 267 -12.22 -7.47 -3.18
C THR A 267 -11.95 -6.19 -3.96
N ALA A 268 -11.72 -5.09 -3.24
CA ALA A 268 -11.36 -3.83 -3.87
C ALA A 268 -9.89 -3.82 -4.29
N PHE A 269 -9.63 -4.00 -5.57
CA PHE A 269 -8.30 -3.88 -6.16
C PHE A 269 -8.04 -2.47 -6.68
N ILE A 270 -6.76 -2.05 -6.64
CA ILE A 270 -6.32 -0.81 -7.27
C ILE A 270 -6.44 -0.90 -8.78
N SER A 271 -6.85 0.21 -9.41
CA SER A 271 -6.86 0.31 -10.86
C SER A 271 -5.49 0.68 -11.43
N ALA A 272 -5.20 0.25 -12.67
CA ALA A 272 -3.96 0.62 -13.36
C ALA A 272 -3.78 2.15 -13.49
N ASN A 273 -4.88 2.91 -13.60
CA ASN A 273 -4.84 4.37 -13.65
C ASN A 273 -4.39 5.01 -12.33
N GLN A 274 -4.78 4.42 -11.18
CA GLN A 274 -4.33 4.90 -9.87
C GLN A 274 -2.83 4.70 -9.70
N VAL A 275 -2.26 3.62 -10.25
CA VAL A 275 -0.83 3.32 -10.16
C VAL A 275 0.02 4.32 -10.95
N LEU A 276 -0.53 4.97 -11.99
CA LEU A 276 0.17 6.02 -12.74
C LEU A 276 0.58 7.21 -11.86
N ILE A 277 -0.06 7.42 -10.71
CA ILE A 277 0.32 8.47 -9.75
C ILE A 277 1.73 8.25 -9.16
N LEU A 278 2.25 7.01 -9.20
CA LEU A 278 3.61 6.70 -8.77
C LEU A 278 4.66 7.12 -9.80
N THR A 279 4.30 7.23 -11.08
CA THR A 279 5.23 7.51 -12.18
C THR A 279 6.05 8.80 -11.97
N PRO A 280 5.46 9.97 -11.68
CA PRO A 280 6.26 11.18 -11.45
C PRO A 280 7.18 11.03 -10.23
N GLY A 281 6.76 10.32 -9.18
CA GLY A 281 7.59 10.04 -8.03
C GLY A 281 8.81 9.18 -8.38
N LEU A 282 8.64 8.12 -9.18
CA LEU A 282 9.73 7.27 -9.64
C LEU A 282 10.70 8.01 -10.56
N LEU A 283 10.20 8.87 -11.45
CA LEU A 283 11.05 9.72 -12.32
C LEU A 283 11.90 10.67 -11.49
N VAL A 284 11.30 11.41 -10.57
CA VAL A 284 12.01 12.33 -9.69
C VAL A 284 13.05 11.59 -8.85
N LEU A 285 12.69 10.45 -8.29
CA LEU A 285 13.60 9.62 -7.49
C LEU A 285 14.79 9.14 -8.34
N GLY A 286 14.55 8.68 -9.57
CA GLY A 286 15.61 8.25 -10.50
C GLY A 286 16.59 9.39 -10.83
N ILE A 287 16.08 10.59 -11.13
CA ILE A 287 16.89 11.78 -11.40
C ILE A 287 17.73 12.14 -10.17
N LEU A 288 17.12 12.15 -8.99
CA LEU A 288 17.82 12.47 -7.74
C LEU A 288 18.93 11.45 -7.42
N LEU A 289 18.64 10.15 -7.55
CA LEU A 289 19.60 9.08 -7.33
C LEU A 289 20.82 9.23 -8.25
N ALA A 290 20.58 9.39 -9.56
CA ALA A 290 21.68 9.55 -10.52
C ALA A 290 22.43 10.87 -10.32
N GLY A 291 21.72 11.98 -10.13
CA GLY A 291 22.33 13.30 -9.93
C GLY A 291 23.19 13.36 -8.69
N ILE A 292 22.66 12.94 -7.54
CA ILE A 292 23.37 12.96 -6.26
C ILE A 292 24.58 12.02 -6.29
N SER A 293 24.38 10.77 -6.76
CA SER A 293 25.47 9.78 -6.86
C SER A 293 26.59 10.27 -7.77
N SER A 294 26.24 10.86 -8.91
CA SER A 294 27.21 11.43 -9.87
C SER A 294 28.00 12.57 -9.25
N LEU A 295 27.30 13.55 -8.66
CA LEU A 295 27.94 14.73 -8.07
C LEU A 295 28.86 14.37 -6.91
N LEU A 296 28.44 13.49 -6.01
CA LEU A 296 29.24 13.03 -4.86
C LEU A 296 30.50 12.30 -5.33
N THR A 297 30.35 11.41 -6.32
CA THR A 297 31.47 10.65 -6.87
C THR A 297 32.49 11.55 -7.56
N LEU A 298 32.04 12.45 -8.44
CA LEU A 298 32.91 13.33 -9.19
C LEU A 298 33.60 14.36 -8.30
N ARG A 299 32.94 14.88 -7.26
CA ARG A 299 33.56 15.78 -6.27
C ARG A 299 34.73 15.11 -5.54
N LYS A 300 34.62 13.82 -5.20
CA LYS A 300 35.65 13.08 -4.50
C LYS A 300 36.83 12.73 -5.40
N TYR A 301 36.60 12.42 -6.67
CA TYR A 301 37.63 11.94 -7.61
C TYR A 301 38.27 13.00 -8.49
N LEU A 302 37.58 14.13 -8.71
CA LEU A 302 38.15 15.29 -9.40
C LEU A 302 38.81 16.30 -8.43
N LYS A 303 38.92 15.93 -7.12
CA LYS A 303 39.79 16.65 -6.19
C LYS A 303 41.24 16.36 -6.55
N VAL A 304 41.80 17.19 -7.36
CA VAL A 304 43.21 17.53 -7.38
C VAL A 304 43.31 19.04 -7.44
#